data_b1adfdadc1284b321782b1f83b214e0e
#
_entry.id   b1adfdadc1284b321782b1f83b214e0e
#
_cell.length_a   1.000
_cell.length_b   1.000
_cell.length_c   1.000
_cell.angle_alpha   90.00
_cell.angle_beta   90.00
_cell.angle_gamma   90.00
#
_symmetry.space_group_name_H-M   'P 1'
#
loop_
_entity.id
_entity.type
_entity.pdbx_description
1 polymer ?
#
loop_
_entity_poly.entity_id
_entity_poly.type
_entity_poly.pdbx_seq_one_letter_code
_entity_poly.pdbx_strand_id
1 'polypeptide(L)'
;MNTFIKTTLAVSLAIFSSTAAMGQSDSLNADGAAITITKNGRVEFNKLTDKKWFQELQSRIKLHGYAQAGYTYSHQGGQDKNTFDLKRVLFWAEAKITDRWSFLFMHDFSSVVQEYYTDYRFTRNKALTVRFGQFKNGLSLENPLSPTAMEAIDVYSEAVTFLTGCGSDPLLGVQYGRDLGLALFGETNNGKFRYEVDVLNGQGINKKDGNKFKDVIARLEYRPVQGLNIVTTGQFGRGHATNTSLYNPTIAIGQDYKRHRSTIGADYKSRCFNVHGEYLNGWDGDAHSWGAYVTGAVPLARFGAPELGKRLELVGSYDFFNFNTDLGMDQHKAIAGLQYWFYKKCRLQVQYVYKNAYISENQFVHGANHGIQCQIQVRFN
;
A
#
# COMPACT_ATOMS: atom_id res chain seq x y z
N MET A 1 26.31 11.99 4.39
CA MET A 1 24.93 11.52 4.16
C MET A 1 23.89 12.17 5.08
N ASN A 2 24.22 12.48 6.34
CA ASN A 2 23.25 13.12 7.26
C ASN A 2 22.93 14.60 7.00
N THR A 3 23.81 15.33 6.32
CA THR A 3 23.65 16.78 6.13
C THR A 3 22.75 17.13 4.93
N PHE A 4 22.84 16.38 3.85
CA PHE A 4 22.06 16.63 2.63
C PHE A 4 20.54 16.36 2.84
N ILE A 5 20.22 15.27 3.54
CA ILE A 5 18.81 14.90 3.86
C ILE A 5 18.19 15.94 4.82
N LYS A 6 18.97 16.44 5.78
CA LYS A 6 18.48 17.47 6.72
C LYS A 6 18.24 18.82 6.03
N THR A 7 19.04 19.16 5.03
CA THR A 7 18.92 20.43 4.29
C THR A 7 17.70 20.42 3.36
N THR A 8 17.44 19.31 2.66
CA THR A 8 16.28 19.17 1.77
C THR A 8 14.96 19.17 2.58
N LEU A 9 14.94 18.49 3.73
CA LEU A 9 13.78 18.48 4.61
C LEU A 9 13.47 19.85 5.21
N ALA A 10 14.49 20.63 5.55
CA ALA A 10 14.33 21.96 6.13
C ALA A 10 13.86 22.99 5.10
N VAL A 11 14.30 22.90 3.85
CA VAL A 11 13.83 23.77 2.76
C VAL A 11 12.36 23.47 2.43
N SER A 12 11.95 22.21 2.45
CA SER A 12 10.53 21.84 2.25
C SER A 12 9.64 22.32 3.40
N LEU A 13 10.11 22.25 4.65
CA LEU A 13 9.37 22.78 5.81
C LEU A 13 9.29 24.30 5.81
N ALA A 14 10.32 25.01 5.34
CA ALA A 14 10.34 26.46 5.25
C ALA A 14 9.35 26.99 4.18
N ILE A 15 9.17 26.26 3.08
CA ILE A 15 8.19 26.62 2.03
C ILE A 15 6.75 26.41 2.55
N PHE A 16 6.47 25.37 3.33
CA PHE A 16 5.15 25.15 3.95
C PHE A 16 4.83 26.15 5.08
N SER A 17 5.83 26.62 5.82
CA SER A 17 5.61 27.60 6.89
C SER A 17 5.39 29.02 6.36
N SER A 18 5.93 29.36 5.18
CA SER A 18 5.74 30.69 4.57
C SER A 18 4.32 30.91 4.02
N THR A 19 3.61 29.85 3.60
CA THR A 19 2.23 29.95 3.13
C THR A 19 1.18 29.99 4.26
N ALA A 20 1.48 29.45 5.43
CA ALA A 20 0.59 29.53 6.60
C ALA A 20 0.72 30.84 7.41
N ALA A 21 1.79 31.62 7.19
CA ALA A 21 2.08 32.86 7.92
C ALA A 21 1.54 34.14 7.25
N MET A 22 0.84 34.05 6.12
CA MET A 22 0.29 35.20 5.42
C MET A 22 -0.99 35.81 6.07
N GLY A 23 -1.31 35.47 7.31
CA GLY A 23 -2.49 35.96 8.05
C GLY A 23 -2.22 36.98 9.17
N GLN A 24 -0.97 37.26 9.54
CA GLN A 24 -0.66 38.29 10.52
C GLN A 24 0.65 39.01 10.19
N SER A 25 0.54 40.31 9.89
CA SER A 25 1.67 41.20 9.70
C SER A 25 2.29 41.56 11.05
N ASP A 26 3.30 40.82 11.47
CA ASP A 26 4.28 41.28 12.44
C ASP A 26 5.63 41.40 11.77
N SER A 27 6.19 42.62 11.82
CA SER A 27 7.50 42.97 11.29
C SER A 27 8.60 42.06 11.83
N LEU A 28 9.14 41.22 10.98
CA LEU A 28 10.31 40.40 11.28
C LEU A 28 11.55 41.30 11.34
N ASN A 29 12.03 41.58 12.54
CA ASN A 29 13.35 42.16 12.75
C ASN A 29 14.43 41.19 12.27
N ALA A 30 15.50 41.73 11.69
CA ALA A 30 16.61 40.98 11.07
C ALA A 30 17.31 39.96 12.01
N ASP A 31 17.09 40.05 13.32
CA ASP A 31 17.61 39.11 14.34
C ASP A 31 16.77 37.84 14.51
N GLY A 32 15.69 37.69 13.77
CA GLY A 32 14.77 36.54 13.83
C GLY A 32 15.02 35.46 12.78
N ALA A 33 16.09 35.52 11.99
CA ALA A 33 16.38 34.54 10.96
C ALA A 33 16.59 33.15 11.58
N ALA A 34 15.68 32.25 11.27
CA ALA A 34 15.69 30.84 11.69
C ALA A 34 16.85 30.04 11.12
N ILE A 35 17.63 30.62 10.22
CA ILE A 35 18.72 29.99 9.50
C ILE A 35 19.91 30.93 9.54
N THR A 36 21.00 30.52 10.17
CA THR A 36 22.28 31.23 10.14
C THR A 36 23.25 30.44 9.26
N ILE A 37 23.72 31.07 8.18
CA ILE A 37 24.82 30.51 7.38
C ILE A 37 26.12 31.02 7.98
N THR A 38 26.90 30.09 8.56
CA THR A 38 28.20 30.41 9.11
C THR A 38 29.19 30.76 7.98
N LYS A 39 30.28 31.49 8.29
CA LYS A 39 31.33 31.86 7.33
C LYS A 39 31.95 30.64 6.56
N ASN A 40 31.72 29.43 7.07
CA ASN A 40 32.16 28.17 6.46
C ASN A 40 31.05 27.47 5.68
N GLY A 41 29.97 28.12 5.32
CA GLY A 41 28.84 27.55 4.57
C GLY A 41 28.00 26.56 5.36
N ARG A 42 28.13 26.47 6.67
CA ARG A 42 27.34 25.60 7.52
C ARG A 42 26.03 26.28 7.91
N VAL A 43 24.92 25.60 7.64
CA VAL A 43 23.59 26.05 8.03
C VAL A 43 23.30 25.65 9.48
N GLU A 44 23.16 26.60 10.38
CA GLU A 44 22.82 26.37 11.79
C GLU A 44 21.34 26.70 12.05
N PHE A 45 20.61 25.75 12.60
CA PHE A 45 19.17 25.85 12.91
C PHE A 45 18.90 26.18 14.40
N ASN A 46 19.89 26.68 15.13
CA ASN A 46 19.95 26.69 16.59
C ASN A 46 18.86 27.55 17.30
N LYS A 47 18.08 28.34 16.58
CA LYS A 47 17.04 29.17 17.21
C LYS A 47 15.58 28.77 16.91
N LEU A 48 15.36 27.81 15.99
CA LEU A 48 14.02 27.35 15.64
C LEU A 48 13.44 26.36 16.63
N THR A 49 14.29 25.47 17.17
CA THR A 49 13.87 24.38 18.06
C THR A 49 13.38 24.87 19.42
N ASP A 50 13.78 26.06 19.86
CA ASP A 50 13.42 26.62 21.17
C ASP A 50 12.13 27.44 21.17
N LYS A 51 11.56 27.72 19.98
CA LYS A 51 10.29 28.45 19.91
C LYS A 51 9.09 27.54 20.18
N LYS A 52 8.20 27.95 21.07
CA LYS A 52 6.96 27.22 21.45
C LYS A 52 6.17 26.74 20.25
N TRP A 53 6.01 27.55 19.21
CA TRP A 53 5.27 27.21 17.99
C TRP A 53 5.93 26.06 17.22
N PHE A 54 7.29 25.99 17.19
CA PHE A 54 8.00 24.91 16.50
C PHE A 54 7.86 23.57 17.25
N GLN A 55 7.94 23.60 18.58
CA GLN A 55 7.68 22.44 19.43
C GLN A 55 6.23 21.96 19.28
N GLU A 56 5.28 22.88 19.21
CA GLU A 56 3.87 22.58 18.94
C GLU A 56 3.69 21.96 17.55
N LEU A 57 4.32 22.51 16.51
CA LEU A 57 4.30 21.96 15.16
C LEU A 57 4.89 20.54 15.11
N GLN A 58 6.04 20.32 15.74
CA GLN A 58 6.66 18.98 15.86
C GLN A 58 5.77 17.97 16.58
N SER A 59 5.02 18.40 17.58
CA SER A 59 4.09 17.54 18.30
C SER A 59 2.88 17.12 17.47
N ARG A 60 2.51 17.94 16.48
CA ARG A 60 1.32 17.74 15.63
C ARG A 60 1.62 17.07 14.31
N ILE A 61 2.85 17.21 13.77
CA ILE A 61 3.24 16.63 12.46
C ILE A 61 4.20 15.48 12.66
N LYS A 62 3.87 14.34 12.05
CA LYS A 62 4.75 13.15 11.96
C LYS A 62 5.14 12.92 10.52
N LEU A 63 6.45 12.77 10.29
CA LEU A 63 7.00 12.47 8.98
C LEU A 63 7.45 11.02 8.94
N HIS A 64 7.13 10.34 7.87
CA HIS A 64 7.45 8.93 7.64
C HIS A 64 7.92 8.72 6.21
N GLY A 65 8.62 7.64 5.97
CA GLY A 65 8.99 7.25 4.62
C GLY A 65 9.69 5.91 4.55
N TYR A 66 9.70 5.37 3.34
CA TYR A 66 10.49 4.20 3.01
C TYR A 66 10.86 4.20 1.52
N ALA A 67 11.93 3.48 1.21
CA ALA A 67 12.34 3.18 -0.15
C ALA A 67 12.56 1.68 -0.31
N GLN A 68 12.20 1.17 -1.48
CA GLN A 68 12.43 -0.21 -1.92
C GLN A 68 13.07 -0.17 -3.29
N ALA A 69 14.27 -0.73 -3.40
CA ALA A 69 15.00 -0.90 -4.66
C ALA A 69 15.37 -2.37 -4.83
N GLY A 70 15.36 -2.86 -6.03
CA GLY A 70 15.56 -4.28 -6.28
C GLY A 70 16.23 -4.61 -7.59
N TYR A 71 16.45 -5.90 -7.76
CA TYR A 71 16.86 -6.56 -8.98
C TYR A 71 15.90 -7.70 -9.27
N THR A 72 15.49 -7.81 -10.50
CA THR A 72 14.63 -8.90 -10.98
C THR A 72 15.27 -9.55 -12.18
N TYR A 73 15.42 -10.87 -12.14
CA TYR A 73 15.69 -11.73 -13.29
C TYR A 73 14.46 -12.58 -13.56
N SER A 74 14.11 -12.78 -14.82
CA SER A 74 13.04 -13.69 -15.23
C SER A 74 13.40 -14.42 -16.51
N HIS A 75 13.03 -15.70 -16.56
CA HIS A 75 13.08 -16.56 -17.75
C HIS A 75 11.67 -16.96 -18.14
N GLN A 76 11.22 -16.53 -19.30
CA GLN A 76 9.84 -16.69 -19.77
C GLN A 76 9.83 -16.90 -21.28
N GLY A 77 9.19 -18.00 -21.77
CA GLY A 77 9.07 -18.26 -23.19
C GLY A 77 10.40 -18.38 -23.93
N GLY A 78 11.44 -18.91 -23.27
CA GLY A 78 12.80 -18.99 -23.83
C GLY A 78 13.58 -17.67 -23.85
N GLN A 79 13.06 -16.61 -23.24
CA GLN A 79 13.71 -15.30 -23.18
C GLN A 79 14.11 -14.95 -21.73
N ASP A 80 15.33 -14.43 -21.60
CA ASP A 80 15.85 -13.89 -20.35
C ASP A 80 15.65 -12.39 -20.29
N LYS A 81 15.15 -11.90 -19.15
CA LYS A 81 15.05 -10.47 -18.86
C LYS A 81 15.63 -10.19 -17.49
N ASN A 82 16.34 -9.09 -17.35
CA ASN A 82 16.81 -8.64 -16.05
C ASN A 82 16.78 -7.11 -15.97
N THR A 83 16.57 -6.60 -14.76
CA THR A 83 16.55 -5.17 -14.52
C THR A 83 16.80 -4.83 -13.07
N PHE A 84 17.47 -3.70 -12.82
CA PHE A 84 17.39 -3.00 -11.55
C PHE A 84 16.25 -2.02 -11.59
N ASP A 85 15.46 -1.95 -10.53
CA ASP A 85 14.32 -1.04 -10.43
C ASP A 85 14.22 -0.36 -9.06
N LEU A 86 13.64 0.83 -9.09
CA LEU A 86 13.24 1.56 -7.91
C LEU A 86 11.74 1.33 -7.71
N LYS A 87 11.42 0.29 -6.93
CA LYS A 87 10.04 -0.17 -6.80
C LYS A 87 9.11 0.85 -6.15
N ARG A 88 9.58 1.53 -5.08
CA ARG A 88 8.80 2.52 -4.33
C ARG A 88 9.71 3.48 -3.58
N VAL A 89 9.33 4.76 -3.57
CA VAL A 89 9.96 5.80 -2.74
C VAL A 89 8.85 6.63 -2.12
N LEU A 90 8.31 6.17 -0.99
CA LEU A 90 7.19 6.84 -0.34
C LEU A 90 7.66 7.74 0.79
N PHE A 91 7.04 8.91 0.81
CA PHE A 91 7.10 9.84 1.93
C PHE A 91 5.70 10.31 2.27
N TRP A 92 5.39 10.38 3.58
CA TRP A 92 4.10 10.92 4.01
C TRP A 92 4.21 11.73 5.29
N ALA A 93 3.29 12.68 5.39
CA ALA A 93 3.11 13.52 6.55
C ALA A 93 1.71 13.27 7.14
N GLU A 94 1.66 13.02 8.44
CA GLU A 94 0.44 13.00 9.23
C GLU A 94 0.37 14.25 10.08
N ALA A 95 -0.72 15.01 10.00
CA ALA A 95 -0.94 16.21 10.79
C ALA A 95 -2.17 16.07 11.68
N LYS A 96 -2.02 16.33 12.98
CA LYS A 96 -3.13 16.47 13.93
C LYS A 96 -3.57 17.93 13.94
N ILE A 97 -4.73 18.23 13.36
CA ILE A 97 -5.32 19.56 13.38
C ILE A 97 -5.93 19.82 14.76
N THR A 98 -6.69 18.83 15.26
CA THR A 98 -7.22 18.79 16.63
C THR A 98 -7.11 17.35 17.16
N ASP A 99 -7.54 17.10 18.41
CA ASP A 99 -7.61 15.73 18.96
C ASP A 99 -8.53 14.79 18.18
N ARG A 100 -9.47 15.35 17.41
CA ARG A 100 -10.45 14.61 16.62
C ARG A 100 -10.27 14.71 15.13
N TRP A 101 -9.50 15.68 14.66
CA TRP A 101 -9.32 15.97 13.25
C TRP A 101 -7.87 15.79 12.86
N SER A 102 -7.61 14.90 11.91
CA SER A 102 -6.28 14.64 11.36
C SER A 102 -6.32 14.69 9.83
N PHE A 103 -5.15 14.86 9.26
CA PHE A 103 -4.91 14.94 7.83
C PHE A 103 -3.70 14.07 7.48
N LEU A 104 -3.74 13.42 6.31
CA LEU A 104 -2.62 12.68 5.77
C LEU A 104 -2.38 13.10 4.32
N PHE A 105 -1.11 13.29 3.98
CA PHE A 105 -0.62 13.43 2.62
C PHE A 105 0.50 12.41 2.39
N MET A 106 0.41 11.62 1.30
CA MET A 106 1.40 10.62 0.92
C MET A 106 1.72 10.73 -0.56
N HIS A 107 3.01 10.78 -0.89
CA HIS A 107 3.51 10.78 -2.26
C HIS A 107 4.51 9.66 -2.48
N ASP A 108 4.40 8.99 -3.61
CA ASP A 108 5.42 8.07 -4.12
C ASP A 108 6.25 8.78 -5.18
N PHE A 109 7.50 9.07 -4.88
CA PHE A 109 8.42 9.78 -5.78
C PHE A 109 8.86 8.94 -6.99
N SER A 110 8.55 7.64 -6.99
CA SER A 110 8.71 6.78 -8.16
C SER A 110 7.47 6.77 -9.07
N SER A 111 6.35 7.39 -8.64
CA SER A 111 5.05 7.28 -9.30
C SER A 111 4.20 8.55 -9.16
N VAL A 112 3.19 8.54 -8.27
CA VAL A 112 2.15 9.59 -8.17
C VAL A 112 1.80 9.89 -6.71
N VAL A 113 0.96 10.93 -6.50
CA VAL A 113 0.30 11.15 -5.21
C VAL A 113 -0.53 9.93 -4.86
N GLN A 114 -0.21 9.31 -3.73
CA GLN A 114 -0.84 8.07 -3.30
C GLN A 114 -2.09 8.32 -2.45
N GLU A 115 -1.96 9.09 -1.39
CA GLU A 115 -3.06 9.33 -0.47
C GLU A 115 -3.11 10.81 -0.07
N TYR A 116 -4.31 11.30 0.01
CA TYR A 116 -4.61 12.66 0.44
C TYR A 116 -6.01 12.64 1.05
N TYR A 117 -6.08 12.58 2.38
CA TYR A 117 -7.37 12.50 3.05
C TYR A 117 -7.37 13.19 4.40
N THR A 118 -8.57 13.45 4.89
CA THR A 118 -8.82 13.95 6.24
C THR A 118 -9.74 13.01 6.99
N ASP A 119 -9.44 12.78 8.27
CA ASP A 119 -10.23 11.95 9.17
C ASP A 119 -10.83 12.84 10.28
N TYR A 120 -12.14 12.71 10.49
CA TYR A 120 -12.81 13.30 11.62
C TYR A 120 -13.43 12.23 12.52
N ARG A 121 -12.98 12.18 13.78
CA ARG A 121 -13.46 11.24 14.79
C ARG A 121 -14.65 11.82 15.52
N PHE A 122 -15.83 11.24 15.33
CA PHE A 122 -17.04 11.67 15.97
C PHE A 122 -17.11 11.23 17.43
N THR A 123 -16.61 10.04 17.75
CA THR A 123 -16.66 9.46 19.09
C THR A 123 -15.28 9.37 19.74
N ARG A 124 -15.20 9.56 21.06
CA ARG A 124 -13.93 9.47 21.79
C ARG A 124 -13.37 8.04 21.81
N ASN A 125 -14.24 7.05 21.81
CA ASN A 125 -13.90 5.63 21.86
C ASN A 125 -13.58 5.00 20.49
N LYS A 126 -13.34 5.80 19.45
CA LYS A 126 -13.05 5.36 18.07
C LYS A 126 -14.17 4.54 17.41
N ALA A 127 -15.38 4.55 17.97
CA ALA A 127 -16.49 3.82 17.40
C ALA A 127 -16.93 4.37 16.05
N LEU A 128 -16.72 5.66 15.78
CA LEU A 128 -17.07 6.27 14.50
C LEU A 128 -16.06 7.33 14.08
N THR A 129 -15.47 7.10 12.92
CA THR A 129 -14.60 8.05 12.19
C THR A 129 -15.11 8.17 10.76
N VAL A 130 -15.08 9.38 10.22
CA VAL A 130 -15.37 9.67 8.81
C VAL A 130 -14.07 10.09 8.16
N ARG A 131 -13.77 9.50 7.00
CA ARG A 131 -12.65 9.85 6.12
C ARG A 131 -13.20 10.44 4.84
N PHE A 132 -12.55 11.47 4.33
CA PHE A 132 -12.85 12.05 3.03
C PHE A 132 -11.55 12.34 2.28
N GLY A 133 -11.48 11.95 1.00
CA GLY A 133 -10.34 12.17 0.13
C GLY A 133 -9.97 10.95 -0.68
N GLN A 134 -8.68 10.82 -1.00
CA GLN A 134 -8.11 9.66 -1.68
C GLN A 134 -7.37 8.77 -0.69
N PHE A 135 -7.74 7.50 -0.65
CA PHE A 135 -7.19 6.52 0.30
C PHE A 135 -7.25 5.10 -0.27
N LYS A 136 -6.56 4.18 0.39
CA LYS A 136 -6.69 2.75 0.08
C LYS A 136 -8.11 2.28 0.38
N ASN A 137 -8.76 1.68 -0.61
CA ASN A 137 -10.08 1.09 -0.41
C ASN A 137 -10.02 -0.10 0.57
N GLY A 138 -11.14 -0.37 1.24
CA GLY A 138 -11.24 -1.42 2.25
C GLY A 138 -11.32 -2.85 1.70
N LEU A 139 -11.20 -3.05 0.39
CA LEU A 139 -11.33 -4.36 -0.24
C LEU A 139 -10.09 -5.23 0.02
N SER A 140 -10.30 -6.54 0.33
CA SER A 140 -9.26 -7.53 0.60
C SER A 140 -8.52 -7.37 1.95
N LEU A 141 -7.94 -8.47 2.40
CA LEU A 141 -7.06 -8.51 3.57
C LEU A 141 -5.76 -7.71 3.33
N GLU A 142 -5.13 -7.91 2.15
CA GLU A 142 -3.80 -7.36 1.86
C GLU A 142 -3.80 -5.89 1.46
N ASN A 143 -4.82 -5.40 0.74
CA ASN A 143 -4.79 -4.04 0.18
C ASN A 143 -4.52 -2.95 1.23
N PRO A 144 -5.17 -2.92 2.40
CA PRO A 144 -4.90 -1.91 3.42
C PRO A 144 -3.50 -2.00 4.05
N LEU A 145 -2.82 -3.15 3.92
CA LEU A 145 -1.51 -3.36 4.53
C LEU A 145 -0.41 -2.54 3.83
N SER A 146 0.62 -2.21 4.60
CA SER A 146 1.79 -1.53 4.05
C SER A 146 2.67 -2.51 3.28
N PRO A 147 3.18 -2.17 2.09
CA PRO A 147 4.16 -2.99 1.37
C PRO A 147 5.39 -3.38 2.19
N THR A 148 5.74 -2.56 3.19
CA THR A 148 6.88 -2.85 4.08
C THR A 148 6.62 -3.95 5.10
N ALA A 149 5.37 -4.36 5.26
CA ALA A 149 4.96 -5.44 6.17
C ALA A 149 4.76 -6.78 5.46
N MET A 150 4.62 -6.76 4.13
CA MET A 150 4.37 -7.96 3.32
C MET A 150 5.64 -8.78 3.11
N GLU A 151 5.52 -10.09 3.11
CA GLU A 151 6.62 -11.04 3.00
C GLU A 151 7.11 -11.19 1.55
N ALA A 152 6.20 -11.15 0.58
CA ALA A 152 6.53 -11.22 -0.84
C ALA A 152 7.08 -9.89 -1.37
N ILE A 153 8.10 -9.95 -2.24
CA ILE A 153 8.68 -8.77 -2.90
C ILE A 153 7.67 -8.11 -3.86
N ASP A 154 6.84 -8.90 -4.53
CA ASP A 154 5.73 -8.42 -5.37
C ASP A 154 4.58 -7.82 -4.55
N VAL A 155 4.64 -7.95 -3.23
CA VAL A 155 3.71 -7.44 -2.21
C VAL A 155 2.39 -8.20 -2.18
N TYR A 156 1.60 -8.15 -3.25
CA TYR A 156 0.23 -8.67 -3.29
C TYR A 156 0.15 -9.98 -4.09
N SER A 157 -0.84 -10.82 -3.75
CA SER A 157 -1.21 -11.98 -4.55
C SER A 157 -1.74 -11.55 -5.93
N GLU A 158 -1.77 -12.46 -6.90
CA GLU A 158 -2.34 -12.18 -8.24
C GLU A 158 -3.83 -11.84 -8.12
N ALA A 159 -4.57 -12.60 -7.28
CA ALA A 159 -5.98 -12.37 -7.03
C ALA A 159 -6.25 -10.97 -6.44
N VAL A 160 -5.46 -10.54 -5.45
CA VAL A 160 -5.56 -9.20 -4.85
C VAL A 160 -5.18 -8.15 -5.87
N THR A 161 -4.08 -8.32 -6.60
CA THR A 161 -3.64 -7.37 -7.63
C THR A 161 -4.72 -7.12 -8.67
N PHE A 162 -5.34 -8.20 -9.17
CA PHE A 162 -6.35 -8.12 -10.22
C PHE A 162 -7.70 -7.60 -9.72
N LEU A 163 -8.24 -8.20 -8.64
CA LEU A 163 -9.60 -7.92 -8.19
C LEU A 163 -9.74 -6.62 -7.40
N THR A 164 -8.67 -6.16 -6.73
CA THR A 164 -8.71 -4.92 -5.94
C THR A 164 -8.02 -3.74 -6.61
N GLY A 165 -7.35 -3.98 -7.74
CA GLY A 165 -6.58 -2.98 -8.43
C GLY A 165 -5.34 -2.51 -7.66
N CYS A 166 -4.72 -3.36 -6.81
CA CYS A 166 -3.50 -2.99 -6.08
C CYS A 166 -2.31 -2.63 -6.98
N GLY A 167 -2.37 -3.02 -8.23
CA GLY A 167 -1.46 -2.60 -9.30
C GLY A 167 -2.19 -1.84 -10.39
N SER A 168 -2.30 -2.46 -11.57
CA SER A 168 -3.11 -2.04 -12.70
C SER A 168 -4.32 -2.94 -12.84
N ASP A 169 -5.50 -2.35 -12.92
CA ASP A 169 -6.72 -3.02 -13.34
C ASP A 169 -6.73 -3.12 -14.88
N PRO A 170 -7.04 -4.27 -15.48
CA PRO A 170 -6.99 -4.42 -16.93
C PRO A 170 -7.92 -3.49 -17.71
N LEU A 171 -9.09 -3.15 -17.15
CA LEU A 171 -10.09 -2.30 -17.79
C LEU A 171 -9.99 -0.83 -17.37
N LEU A 172 -9.50 -0.55 -16.17
CA LEU A 172 -9.45 0.80 -15.59
C LEU A 172 -8.04 1.40 -15.57
N GLY A 173 -6.99 0.62 -15.86
CA GLY A 173 -5.60 1.04 -15.79
C GLY A 173 -5.07 1.14 -14.37
N VAL A 174 -4.05 1.96 -14.14
CA VAL A 174 -3.36 2.08 -12.85
C VAL A 174 -4.30 2.52 -11.73
N GLN A 175 -4.29 1.78 -10.62
CA GLN A 175 -5.19 1.97 -9.48
C GLN A 175 -4.44 2.08 -8.14
N TYR A 176 -3.40 1.28 -7.94
CA TYR A 176 -2.64 1.13 -6.68
C TYR A 176 -3.52 0.84 -5.44
N GLY A 177 -4.69 0.21 -5.64
CA GLY A 177 -5.65 -0.12 -4.58
C GLY A 177 -6.31 1.09 -3.91
N ARG A 178 -6.30 2.25 -4.59
CA ARG A 178 -6.79 3.53 -4.05
C ARG A 178 -7.90 4.11 -4.88
N ASP A 179 -8.73 4.92 -4.23
CA ASP A 179 -9.79 5.66 -4.91
C ASP A 179 -10.17 6.93 -4.12
N LEU A 180 -10.93 7.80 -4.77
CA LEU A 180 -11.49 9.02 -4.22
C LEU A 180 -12.89 8.77 -3.67
N GLY A 181 -13.15 9.22 -2.44
CA GLY A 181 -14.47 9.12 -1.88
C GLY A 181 -14.55 9.38 -0.38
N LEU A 182 -15.46 8.67 0.26
CA LEU A 182 -15.78 8.78 1.67
C LEU A 182 -15.74 7.40 2.31
N ALA A 183 -15.17 7.28 3.51
CA ALA A 183 -15.25 6.08 4.34
C ALA A 183 -15.86 6.40 5.71
N LEU A 184 -16.67 5.46 6.22
CA LEU A 184 -17.15 5.41 7.58
C LEU A 184 -16.55 4.17 8.24
N PHE A 185 -15.79 4.35 9.31
CA PHE A 185 -15.16 3.21 9.98
C PHE A 185 -15.09 3.39 11.48
N GLY A 186 -14.95 2.27 12.17
CA GLY A 186 -14.81 2.25 13.60
C GLY A 186 -14.46 0.88 14.16
N GLU A 187 -14.28 0.85 15.48
CA GLU A 187 -14.00 -0.38 16.21
C GLU A 187 -14.79 -0.43 17.51
N THR A 188 -15.12 -1.63 17.98
CA THR A 188 -15.75 -1.84 19.29
C THR A 188 -14.76 -1.52 20.41
N ASN A 189 -15.27 -1.17 21.60
CA ASN A 189 -14.44 -0.81 22.75
C ASN A 189 -13.45 -1.91 23.18
N ASN A 190 -13.81 -3.17 22.97
CA ASN A 190 -12.93 -4.32 23.25
C ASN A 190 -11.95 -4.64 22.11
N GLY A 191 -11.97 -3.89 21.01
CA GLY A 191 -11.12 -4.07 19.84
C GLY A 191 -11.35 -5.36 19.04
N LYS A 192 -12.40 -6.15 19.39
CA LYS A 192 -12.68 -7.43 18.73
C LYS A 192 -13.29 -7.30 17.34
N PHE A 193 -14.07 -6.24 17.11
CA PHE A 193 -14.69 -5.98 15.81
C PHE A 193 -14.26 -4.62 15.29
N ARG A 194 -13.88 -4.57 14.03
CA ARG A 194 -13.70 -3.35 13.23
C ARG A 194 -14.61 -3.44 12.02
N TYR A 195 -15.20 -2.31 11.65
CA TYR A 195 -16.01 -2.20 10.45
C TYR A 195 -15.61 -0.97 9.65
N GLU A 196 -15.84 -1.04 8.35
CA GLU A 196 -15.59 0.05 7.40
C GLU A 196 -16.58 -0.04 6.26
N VAL A 197 -17.10 1.09 5.83
CA VAL A 197 -17.95 1.22 4.64
C VAL A 197 -17.44 2.39 3.83
N ASP A 198 -17.03 2.12 2.60
CA ASP A 198 -16.52 3.11 1.65
C ASP A 198 -17.57 3.40 0.58
N VAL A 199 -17.64 4.66 0.15
CA VAL A 199 -18.38 5.11 -1.04
C VAL A 199 -17.40 5.84 -1.94
N LEU A 200 -17.06 5.23 -3.08
CA LEU A 200 -15.94 5.60 -3.91
C LEU A 200 -16.37 5.91 -5.36
N ASN A 201 -15.54 6.61 -6.10
CA ASN A 201 -15.77 6.86 -7.53
C ASN A 201 -15.74 5.58 -8.38
N GLY A 202 -14.98 4.56 -7.99
CA GLY A 202 -14.84 3.30 -8.74
C GLY A 202 -13.86 3.36 -9.92
N GLN A 203 -13.12 4.47 -10.09
CA GLN A 203 -12.18 4.68 -11.20
C GLN A 203 -10.71 4.56 -10.80
N GLY A 204 -10.43 4.54 -9.48
CA GLY A 204 -9.11 4.40 -8.90
C GLY A 204 -8.35 5.73 -8.73
N ILE A 205 -7.05 5.59 -8.52
CA ILE A 205 -6.16 6.64 -8.07
C ILE A 205 -6.14 7.86 -9.00
N ASN A 206 -6.27 9.07 -8.43
CA ASN A 206 -6.17 10.37 -9.12
C ASN A 206 -7.15 10.55 -10.29
N LYS A 207 -8.25 9.81 -10.32
CA LYS A 207 -9.22 9.86 -11.41
C LYS A 207 -10.56 10.41 -10.94
N LYS A 208 -11.18 11.20 -11.81
CA LYS A 208 -12.58 11.56 -11.67
C LYS A 208 -13.47 10.37 -12.01
N ASP A 209 -14.71 10.42 -11.55
CA ASP A 209 -15.71 9.43 -11.91
C ASP A 209 -15.97 9.42 -13.43
N GLY A 210 -15.98 8.24 -14.02
CA GLY A 210 -16.29 8.03 -15.44
C GLY A 210 -17.76 7.80 -15.71
N ASN A 211 -18.57 7.52 -14.67
CA ASN A 211 -20.00 7.25 -14.78
C ASN A 211 -20.79 7.93 -13.64
N LYS A 212 -22.07 7.62 -13.47
CA LYS A 212 -22.92 8.20 -12.42
C LYS A 212 -23.03 7.31 -11.17
N PHE A 213 -22.41 6.14 -11.20
CA PHE A 213 -22.50 5.17 -10.12
C PHE A 213 -21.34 5.34 -9.15
N LYS A 214 -21.55 4.90 -7.91
CA LYS A 214 -20.51 4.82 -6.90
C LYS A 214 -20.27 3.37 -6.53
N ASP A 215 -19.01 3.04 -6.28
CA ASP A 215 -18.66 1.76 -5.69
C ASP A 215 -18.87 1.85 -4.18
N VAL A 216 -19.57 0.86 -3.65
CA VAL A 216 -19.76 0.68 -2.20
C VAL A 216 -18.94 -0.54 -1.78
N ILE A 217 -18.02 -0.34 -0.82
CA ILE A 217 -17.23 -1.41 -0.22
C ILE A 217 -17.62 -1.53 1.25
N ALA A 218 -17.86 -2.75 1.70
CA ALA A 218 -18.06 -3.06 3.12
C ALA A 218 -16.93 -4.01 3.58
N ARG A 219 -16.38 -3.75 4.76
CA ARG A 219 -15.34 -4.55 5.42
C ARG A 219 -15.72 -4.82 6.86
N LEU A 220 -15.57 -6.07 7.29
CA LEU A 220 -15.70 -6.48 8.67
C LEU A 220 -14.46 -7.27 9.09
N GLU A 221 -13.86 -6.89 10.21
CA GLU A 221 -12.76 -7.61 10.85
C GLU A 221 -13.21 -8.16 12.20
N TYR A 222 -12.86 -9.40 12.47
CA TYR A 222 -13.10 -10.06 13.74
C TYR A 222 -11.80 -10.61 14.32
N ARG A 223 -11.47 -10.19 15.54
CA ARG A 223 -10.26 -10.56 16.28
C ARG A 223 -10.63 -11.38 17.52
N PRO A 224 -10.88 -12.70 17.36
CA PRO A 224 -11.36 -13.57 18.45
C PRO A 224 -10.33 -13.74 19.56
N VAL A 225 -9.06 -13.92 19.18
CA VAL A 225 -7.93 -14.17 20.07
C VAL A 225 -6.72 -13.33 19.63
N GLN A 226 -5.74 -13.19 20.53
CA GLN A 226 -4.53 -12.46 20.22
C GLN A 226 -3.79 -13.08 19.01
N GLY A 227 -3.42 -12.24 18.06
CA GLY A 227 -2.68 -12.62 16.87
C GLY A 227 -3.55 -13.11 15.70
N LEU A 228 -4.82 -13.47 15.89
CA LEU A 228 -5.74 -13.89 14.84
C LEU A 228 -6.68 -12.75 14.45
N ASN A 229 -6.74 -12.45 13.16
CA ASN A 229 -7.67 -11.51 12.56
C ASN A 229 -8.36 -12.19 11.37
N ILE A 230 -9.68 -12.19 11.35
CA ILE A 230 -10.51 -12.72 10.27
C ILE A 230 -11.17 -11.53 9.58
N VAL A 231 -11.08 -11.47 8.27
CA VAL A 231 -11.56 -10.33 7.47
C VAL A 231 -12.50 -10.84 6.39
N THR A 232 -13.63 -10.18 6.24
CA THR A 232 -14.50 -10.36 5.07
C THR A 232 -14.82 -9.01 4.45
N THR A 233 -14.83 -8.96 3.12
CA THR A 233 -15.14 -7.73 2.38
C THR A 233 -16.06 -8.00 1.20
N GLY A 234 -16.80 -6.98 0.80
CA GLY A 234 -17.65 -7.03 -0.39
C GLY A 234 -17.65 -5.68 -1.10
N GLN A 235 -17.67 -5.71 -2.42
CA GLN A 235 -17.80 -4.53 -3.27
C GLN A 235 -18.97 -4.69 -4.23
N PHE A 236 -19.78 -3.66 -4.30
CA PHE A 236 -20.84 -3.50 -5.31
C PHE A 236 -20.62 -2.18 -6.04
N GLY A 237 -20.50 -2.24 -7.37
CA GLY A 237 -20.22 -1.04 -8.14
C GLY A 237 -20.30 -1.26 -9.64
N ARG A 238 -19.87 -0.23 -10.37
CA ARG A 238 -19.74 -0.22 -11.83
C ARG A 238 -18.48 0.49 -12.26
N GLY A 239 -17.62 -0.22 -13.00
CA GLY A 239 -16.48 0.38 -13.68
C GLY A 239 -16.89 1.06 -14.98
N HIS A 240 -16.13 2.07 -15.40
CA HIS A 240 -16.19 2.67 -16.74
C HIS A 240 -14.89 2.33 -17.47
N ALA A 241 -14.95 1.43 -18.45
CA ALA A 241 -13.76 0.90 -19.10
C ALA A 241 -12.98 1.98 -19.86
N THR A 242 -11.70 2.11 -19.54
CA THR A 242 -10.75 3.02 -20.20
C THR A 242 -9.77 2.28 -21.09
N ASN A 243 -9.70 0.95 -20.97
CA ASN A 243 -8.84 0.06 -21.73
C ASN A 243 -9.62 -1.16 -22.21
N THR A 244 -9.09 -1.85 -23.20
CA THR A 244 -9.50 -3.22 -23.56
C THR A 244 -8.72 -4.21 -22.71
N SER A 245 -9.32 -5.38 -22.43
CA SER A 245 -8.68 -6.45 -21.66
C SER A 245 -8.81 -7.79 -22.36
N LEU A 246 -7.70 -8.52 -22.44
CA LEU A 246 -7.73 -9.92 -22.92
C LEU A 246 -8.51 -10.85 -21.99
N TYR A 247 -8.60 -10.50 -20.71
CA TYR A 247 -9.35 -11.26 -19.70
C TYR A 247 -10.86 -11.02 -19.79
N ASN A 248 -11.27 -9.93 -20.46
CA ASN A 248 -12.67 -9.57 -20.63
C ASN A 248 -12.89 -8.89 -21.98
N PRO A 249 -12.81 -9.65 -23.09
CA PRO A 249 -12.84 -9.10 -24.44
C PRO A 249 -14.21 -8.54 -24.85
N THR A 250 -15.27 -8.81 -24.08
CA THR A 250 -16.64 -8.35 -24.37
C THR A 250 -16.90 -6.91 -23.93
N ILE A 251 -16.04 -6.34 -23.07
CA ILE A 251 -16.18 -4.97 -22.59
C ILE A 251 -15.35 -4.02 -23.46
N ALA A 252 -16.05 -3.10 -24.13
CA ALA A 252 -15.43 -2.08 -24.96
C ALA A 252 -15.01 -0.84 -24.16
N ILE A 253 -14.04 -0.07 -24.67
CA ILE A 253 -13.68 1.22 -24.10
C ILE A 253 -14.91 2.15 -24.11
N GLY A 254 -15.12 2.87 -22.99
CA GLY A 254 -16.27 3.74 -22.78
C GLY A 254 -17.54 3.04 -22.29
N GLN A 255 -17.50 1.73 -22.13
CA GLN A 255 -18.64 0.95 -21.62
C GLN A 255 -18.64 0.89 -20.09
N ASP A 256 -19.82 1.07 -19.49
CA ASP A 256 -20.07 0.77 -18.09
C ASP A 256 -20.34 -0.72 -17.90
N TYR A 257 -19.73 -1.31 -16.87
CA TYR A 257 -19.89 -2.73 -16.56
C TYR A 257 -20.08 -2.97 -15.08
N LYS A 258 -20.76 -4.04 -14.70
CA LYS A 258 -20.91 -4.48 -13.31
C LYS A 258 -19.52 -4.85 -12.76
N ARG A 259 -19.25 -4.41 -11.53
CA ARG A 259 -17.99 -4.70 -10.82
C ARG A 259 -18.30 -5.12 -9.40
N HIS A 260 -18.37 -6.42 -9.18
CA HIS A 260 -18.71 -7.00 -7.89
C HIS A 260 -17.57 -7.86 -7.38
N ARG A 261 -17.28 -7.76 -6.09
CA ARG A 261 -16.22 -8.50 -5.41
C ARG A 261 -16.71 -9.03 -4.07
N SER A 262 -16.18 -10.17 -3.66
CA SER A 262 -16.31 -10.68 -2.30
C SER A 262 -15.03 -11.39 -1.88
N THR A 263 -14.65 -11.23 -0.63
CA THR A 263 -13.44 -11.84 -0.10
C THR A 263 -13.65 -12.33 1.32
N ILE A 264 -12.93 -13.37 1.69
CA ILE A 264 -12.78 -13.84 3.06
C ILE A 264 -11.36 -14.32 3.28
N GLY A 265 -10.71 -13.81 4.32
CA GLY A 265 -9.33 -14.15 4.65
C GLY A 265 -9.06 -14.09 6.14
N ALA A 266 -7.87 -14.54 6.49
CA ALA A 266 -7.40 -14.46 7.86
C ALA A 266 -5.89 -14.22 7.88
N ASP A 267 -5.42 -13.53 8.89
CA ASP A 267 -4.01 -13.45 9.25
C ASP A 267 -3.81 -13.94 10.68
N TYR A 268 -2.70 -14.67 10.89
CA TYR A 268 -2.27 -15.09 12.21
C TYR A 268 -0.80 -14.76 12.41
N LYS A 269 -0.55 -13.99 13.45
CA LYS A 269 0.79 -13.57 13.85
C LYS A 269 1.14 -14.09 15.23
N SER A 270 2.20 -14.87 15.29
CA SER A 270 2.75 -15.40 16.54
C SER A 270 4.24 -15.08 16.68
N ARG A 271 4.84 -15.52 17.80
CA ARG A 271 6.30 -15.47 17.97
C ARG A 271 7.04 -16.50 17.11
N CYS A 272 6.34 -17.49 16.59
CA CYS A 272 6.90 -18.64 15.88
C CYS A 272 6.84 -18.48 14.37
N PHE A 273 5.79 -17.87 13.85
CA PHE A 273 5.54 -17.67 12.43
C PHE A 273 4.47 -16.63 12.22
N ASN A 274 4.44 -16.06 11.03
CA ASN A 274 3.33 -15.28 10.48
C ASN A 274 2.75 -16.06 9.32
N VAL A 275 1.44 -16.07 9.20
CA VAL A 275 0.74 -16.60 8.02
C VAL A 275 -0.50 -15.78 7.75
N HIS A 276 -0.78 -15.55 6.48
CA HIS A 276 -2.05 -14.96 6.05
C HIS A 276 -2.48 -15.59 4.74
N GLY A 277 -3.77 -15.57 4.49
CA GLY A 277 -4.36 -16.11 3.28
C GLY A 277 -5.78 -15.63 3.10
N GLU A 278 -6.25 -15.63 1.86
CA GLU A 278 -7.55 -15.11 1.49
C GLU A 278 -8.09 -15.84 0.28
N TYR A 279 -9.39 -16.03 0.23
CA TYR A 279 -10.16 -16.38 -0.96
C TYR A 279 -10.85 -15.13 -1.49
N LEU A 280 -10.73 -14.91 -2.79
CA LEU A 280 -11.32 -13.78 -3.50
C LEU A 280 -12.16 -14.26 -4.67
N ASN A 281 -13.23 -13.54 -4.93
CA ASN A 281 -14.17 -13.85 -5.98
C ASN A 281 -14.73 -12.54 -6.58
N GLY A 282 -14.89 -12.48 -7.92
CA GLY A 282 -15.32 -11.24 -8.57
C GLY A 282 -15.92 -11.42 -9.95
N TRP A 283 -16.72 -10.43 -10.34
CA TRP A 283 -17.31 -10.31 -11.67
C TRP A 283 -17.03 -8.94 -12.27
N ASP A 284 -16.59 -8.93 -13.53
CA ASP A 284 -16.51 -7.75 -14.39
C ASP A 284 -17.41 -7.99 -15.60
N GLY A 285 -18.60 -7.33 -15.61
CA GLY A 285 -19.67 -7.71 -16.52
C GLY A 285 -20.14 -9.14 -16.22
N ASP A 286 -20.02 -10.01 -17.24
CA ASP A 286 -20.38 -11.43 -17.10
C ASP A 286 -19.15 -12.33 -16.84
N ALA A 287 -17.92 -11.79 -16.99
CA ALA A 287 -16.71 -12.55 -16.74
C ALA A 287 -16.50 -12.77 -15.24
N HIS A 288 -16.28 -14.01 -14.86
CA HIS A 288 -16.06 -14.46 -13.50
C HIS A 288 -14.58 -14.77 -13.26
N SER A 289 -14.03 -14.24 -12.18
CA SER A 289 -12.67 -14.46 -11.72
C SER A 289 -12.65 -14.89 -10.26
N TRP A 290 -11.75 -15.79 -9.89
CA TRP A 290 -11.59 -16.18 -8.49
C TRP A 290 -10.18 -16.69 -8.20
N GLY A 291 -9.78 -16.62 -6.95
CA GLY A 291 -8.49 -17.13 -6.52
C GLY A 291 -8.36 -17.25 -5.02
N ALA A 292 -7.27 -17.89 -4.62
CA ALA A 292 -6.91 -18.03 -3.22
C ALA A 292 -5.39 -18.06 -3.07
N TYR A 293 -4.90 -17.52 -1.99
CA TYR A 293 -3.48 -17.55 -1.69
C TYR A 293 -3.22 -17.82 -0.21
N VAL A 294 -2.00 -18.26 0.07
CA VAL A 294 -1.44 -18.33 1.41
C VAL A 294 0.01 -17.87 1.36
N THR A 295 0.39 -16.98 2.26
CA THR A 295 1.76 -16.47 2.40
C THR A 295 2.18 -16.57 3.87
N GLY A 296 3.42 -16.97 4.11
CA GLY A 296 3.93 -17.06 5.47
C GLY A 296 5.42 -16.84 5.59
N ALA A 297 5.86 -16.53 6.82
CA ALA A 297 7.26 -16.40 7.18
C ALA A 297 7.55 -17.07 8.53
N VAL A 298 8.70 -17.73 8.60
CA VAL A 298 9.17 -18.45 9.80
C VAL A 298 10.59 -18.00 10.14
N PRO A 299 10.84 -17.48 11.36
CA PRO A 299 12.18 -17.16 11.82
C PRO A 299 13.08 -18.40 11.90
N LEU A 300 14.28 -18.36 11.30
CA LEU A 300 15.23 -19.49 11.28
C LEU A 300 15.81 -19.83 12.66
N ALA A 301 15.65 -18.98 13.66
CA ALA A 301 15.96 -19.32 15.06
C ALA A 301 15.26 -20.60 15.54
N ARG A 302 14.15 -20.98 14.91
CA ARG A 302 13.42 -22.25 15.18
C ARG A 302 14.15 -23.48 14.70
N PHE A 303 15.10 -23.34 13.77
CA PHE A 303 15.85 -24.44 13.17
C PHE A 303 17.30 -24.53 13.66
N GLY A 304 17.63 -23.92 14.80
CA GLY A 304 18.94 -24.07 15.47
C GLY A 304 19.95 -22.96 15.19
N ALA A 305 19.53 -21.82 14.64
CA ALA A 305 20.40 -20.65 14.44
C ALA A 305 20.01 -19.49 15.38
N PRO A 306 20.38 -19.49 16.67
CA PRO A 306 19.73 -18.65 17.68
C PRO A 306 19.95 -17.14 17.50
N GLU A 307 21.11 -16.68 17.06
CA GLU A 307 21.35 -15.22 16.93
C GLU A 307 21.03 -14.68 15.53
N LEU A 308 21.58 -15.29 14.47
CA LEU A 308 21.29 -14.93 13.10
C LEU A 308 19.82 -15.23 12.76
N GLY A 309 19.31 -16.35 13.24
CA GLY A 309 17.96 -16.81 12.98
C GLY A 309 16.84 -15.96 13.57
N LYS A 310 17.12 -15.08 14.55
CA LYS A 310 16.15 -14.08 15.02
C LYS A 310 15.87 -13.00 13.99
N ARG A 311 16.80 -12.76 13.06
CA ARG A 311 16.75 -11.72 12.02
C ARG A 311 16.56 -12.29 10.63
N LEU A 312 16.74 -13.57 10.46
CA LEU A 312 16.60 -14.29 9.19
C LEU A 312 15.33 -15.13 9.21
N GLU A 313 14.48 -14.93 8.21
CA GLU A 313 13.20 -15.62 8.10
C GLU A 313 13.11 -16.33 6.74
N LEU A 314 12.56 -17.53 6.76
CA LEU A 314 12.16 -18.26 5.56
C LEU A 314 10.78 -17.78 5.15
N VAL A 315 10.61 -17.44 3.87
CA VAL A 315 9.35 -17.00 3.29
C VAL A 315 8.84 -18.02 2.30
N GLY A 316 7.56 -18.32 2.36
CA GLY A 316 6.87 -19.15 1.38
C GLY A 316 5.51 -18.57 1.02
N SER A 317 5.13 -18.67 -0.24
CA SER A 317 3.81 -18.29 -0.72
C SER A 317 3.35 -19.21 -1.83
N TYR A 318 2.05 -19.50 -1.83
CA TYR A 318 1.38 -20.15 -2.95
C TYR A 318 0.10 -19.37 -3.27
N ASP A 319 -0.13 -19.13 -4.56
CA ASP A 319 -1.21 -18.31 -5.08
C ASP A 319 -1.80 -18.99 -6.32
N PHE A 320 -3.10 -19.19 -6.32
CA PHE A 320 -3.89 -19.63 -7.46
C PHE A 320 -4.86 -18.55 -7.86
N PHE A 321 -4.90 -18.21 -9.14
CA PHE A 321 -5.87 -17.27 -9.67
C PHE A 321 -6.37 -17.67 -11.05
N ASN A 322 -7.70 -17.72 -11.22
CA ASN A 322 -8.36 -17.84 -12.50
C ASN A 322 -8.88 -16.45 -12.92
N PHE A 323 -8.25 -15.88 -13.94
CA PHE A 323 -8.56 -14.54 -14.44
C PHE A 323 -9.91 -14.46 -15.17
N ASN A 324 -10.32 -15.55 -15.80
CA ASN A 324 -11.62 -15.70 -16.44
C ASN A 324 -11.94 -17.19 -16.57
N THR A 325 -12.98 -17.62 -15.84
CA THR A 325 -13.36 -19.04 -15.79
C THR A 325 -13.82 -19.59 -17.13
N ASP A 326 -14.47 -18.75 -17.96
CA ASP A 326 -15.02 -19.16 -19.25
C ASP A 326 -13.92 -19.31 -20.30
N LEU A 327 -12.80 -18.60 -20.14
CA LEU A 327 -11.65 -18.65 -21.04
C LEU A 327 -10.56 -19.61 -20.57
N GLY A 328 -10.71 -20.22 -19.38
CA GLY A 328 -9.72 -21.14 -18.82
C GLY A 328 -8.36 -20.47 -18.53
N MET A 329 -8.37 -19.20 -18.18
CA MET A 329 -7.15 -18.41 -17.91
C MET A 329 -6.75 -18.51 -16.44
N ASP A 330 -6.16 -19.62 -16.07
CA ASP A 330 -5.69 -19.86 -14.68
C ASP A 330 -4.17 -19.80 -14.54
N GLN A 331 -3.72 -19.36 -13.38
CA GLN A 331 -2.31 -19.26 -13.02
C GLN A 331 -2.05 -19.78 -11.62
N HIS A 332 -0.97 -20.54 -11.49
CA HIS A 332 -0.35 -20.89 -10.21
C HIS A 332 0.94 -20.11 -10.04
N LYS A 333 1.13 -19.51 -8.89
CA LYS A 333 2.37 -18.80 -8.51
C LYS A 333 2.89 -19.38 -7.21
N ALA A 334 4.15 -19.71 -7.16
CA ALA A 334 4.83 -20.15 -5.95
C ALA A 334 6.05 -19.27 -5.69
N ILE A 335 6.26 -18.89 -4.42
CA ILE A 335 7.40 -18.11 -3.98
C ILE A 335 8.09 -18.86 -2.84
N ALA A 336 9.42 -18.93 -2.90
CA ALA A 336 10.27 -19.39 -1.81
C ALA A 336 11.46 -18.46 -1.67
N GLY A 337 11.79 -18.07 -0.45
CA GLY A 337 12.88 -17.11 -0.27
C GLY A 337 13.28 -16.87 1.17
N LEU A 338 14.18 -15.93 1.33
CA LEU A 338 14.74 -15.50 2.60
C LEU A 338 14.59 -13.99 2.74
N GLN A 339 14.34 -13.54 3.97
CA GLN A 339 14.45 -12.14 4.33
C GLN A 339 15.29 -11.95 5.58
N TYR A 340 16.17 -10.95 5.55
CA TYR A 340 17.09 -10.62 6.62
C TYR A 340 16.85 -9.21 7.14
N TRP A 341 16.44 -9.08 8.41
CA TRP A 341 16.20 -7.80 9.09
C TRP A 341 17.51 -7.27 9.69
N PHE A 342 18.23 -6.45 8.93
CA PHE A 342 19.49 -5.89 9.42
C PHE A 342 19.30 -4.73 10.41
N TYR A 343 18.16 -4.05 10.36
CA TYR A 343 17.82 -2.99 11.32
C TYR A 343 16.29 -2.82 11.38
N LYS A 344 15.69 -2.80 12.58
CA LYS A 344 14.25 -2.56 12.83
C LYS A 344 13.31 -2.95 11.66
N LYS A 345 12.90 -1.93 10.84
CA LYS A 345 12.01 -2.07 9.68
C LYS A 345 12.79 -2.08 8.35
N CYS A 346 14.12 -2.31 8.39
CA CYS A 346 14.99 -2.37 7.22
C CYS A 346 15.40 -3.81 6.96
N ARG A 347 15.22 -4.30 5.75
CA ARG A 347 15.48 -5.70 5.39
C ARG A 347 16.08 -5.85 3.99
N LEU A 348 16.76 -6.96 3.80
CA LEU A 348 17.15 -7.52 2.51
C LEU A 348 16.30 -8.75 2.25
N GLN A 349 15.80 -8.92 1.04
CA GLN A 349 15.00 -10.06 0.62
C GLN A 349 15.58 -10.66 -0.65
N VAL A 350 15.56 -12.00 -0.75
CA VAL A 350 15.89 -12.75 -1.95
C VAL A 350 14.83 -13.84 -2.11
N GLN A 351 14.17 -13.90 -3.27
CA GLN A 351 13.06 -14.81 -3.53
C GLN A 351 13.18 -15.41 -4.91
N TYR A 352 12.88 -16.70 -5.01
CA TYR A 352 12.60 -17.39 -6.24
C TYR A 352 11.09 -17.37 -6.45
N VAL A 353 10.68 -17.07 -7.68
CA VAL A 353 9.27 -17.01 -8.10
C VAL A 353 9.07 -17.97 -9.27
N TYR A 354 8.06 -18.80 -9.17
CA TYR A 354 7.58 -19.64 -10.26
C TYR A 354 6.14 -19.29 -10.62
N LYS A 355 5.85 -19.21 -11.90
CA LYS A 355 4.48 -19.10 -12.46
C LYS A 355 4.33 -20.10 -13.58
N ASN A 356 3.14 -20.72 -13.72
CA ASN A 356 2.82 -21.64 -14.82
C ASN A 356 2.12 -20.97 -16.00
N ALA A 357 1.93 -19.67 -15.96
CA ALA A 357 1.33 -18.89 -17.04
C ALA A 357 1.92 -17.49 -17.11
N TYR A 358 1.84 -16.88 -18.29
CA TYR A 358 2.34 -15.53 -18.55
C TYR A 358 1.62 -14.90 -19.75
N ILE A 359 1.80 -13.59 -19.95
CA ILE A 359 1.33 -12.87 -21.12
C ILE A 359 2.48 -12.74 -22.13
N SER A 360 2.23 -13.12 -23.37
CA SER A 360 3.13 -12.90 -24.50
C SER A 360 2.31 -12.43 -25.71
N GLU A 361 2.74 -11.35 -26.36
CA GLU A 361 2.08 -10.79 -27.55
C GLU A 361 0.55 -10.59 -27.39
N ASN A 362 0.13 -10.10 -26.22
CA ASN A 362 -1.29 -9.95 -25.84
C ASN A 362 -2.09 -11.25 -25.79
N GLN A 363 -1.43 -12.40 -25.63
CA GLN A 363 -2.06 -13.70 -25.43
C GLN A 363 -1.72 -14.25 -24.06
N PHE A 364 -2.68 -14.92 -23.44
CA PHE A 364 -2.45 -15.70 -22.24
C PHE A 364 -1.86 -17.06 -22.61
N VAL A 365 -0.68 -17.36 -22.09
CA VAL A 365 0.08 -18.57 -22.45
C VAL A 365 0.32 -19.39 -21.18
N HIS A 366 -0.09 -20.65 -21.20
CA HIS A 366 0.33 -21.63 -20.20
C HIS A 366 1.76 -22.06 -20.50
N GLY A 367 2.65 -21.81 -19.56
CA GLY A 367 4.08 -22.11 -19.68
C GLY A 367 4.86 -21.66 -18.46
N ALA A 368 5.99 -22.29 -18.22
CA ALA A 368 6.83 -21.97 -17.08
C ALA A 368 7.47 -20.58 -17.21
N ASN A 369 7.38 -19.82 -16.13
CA ASN A 369 8.09 -18.57 -15.91
C ASN A 369 8.84 -18.66 -14.59
N HIS A 370 10.15 -18.51 -14.64
CA HIS A 370 11.05 -18.58 -13.49
C HIS A 370 11.64 -17.21 -13.22
N GLY A 371 11.68 -16.78 -11.98
CA GLY A 371 12.26 -15.50 -11.59
C GLY A 371 13.07 -15.56 -10.32
N ILE A 372 14.10 -14.72 -10.25
CA ILE A 372 14.82 -14.41 -9.02
C ILE A 372 14.65 -12.93 -8.74
N GLN A 373 14.21 -12.62 -7.55
CA GLN A 373 14.00 -11.25 -7.12
C GLN A 373 14.85 -10.96 -5.89
N CYS A 374 15.52 -9.82 -5.89
CA CYS A 374 16.24 -9.29 -4.74
C CYS A 374 15.71 -7.90 -4.42
N GLN A 375 15.55 -7.58 -3.15
CA GLN A 375 15.08 -6.25 -2.72
C GLN A 375 15.77 -5.80 -1.45
N ILE A 376 16.18 -4.55 -1.42
CA ILE A 376 16.53 -3.84 -0.19
C ILE A 376 15.40 -2.88 0.17
N GLN A 377 14.98 -2.93 1.42
CA GLN A 377 14.00 -2.03 2.01
C GLN A 377 14.65 -1.21 3.11
N VAL A 378 14.51 0.10 3.03
CA VAL A 378 14.90 1.03 4.09
C VAL A 378 13.69 1.85 4.50
N ARG A 379 13.36 1.83 5.80
CA ARG A 379 12.22 2.58 6.35
C ARG A 379 12.66 3.37 7.58
N PHE A 380 12.21 4.61 7.68
CA PHE A 380 12.37 5.46 8.85
C PHE A 380 10.99 5.81 9.43
N ASN A 381 10.89 5.85 10.77
CA ASN A 381 9.69 6.04 11.61
C ASN A 381 8.61 4.97 11.51
#